data_868ec29d0f6d522fd4334f9ca9673546
#
_entry.id   868ec29d0f6d522fd4334f9ca9673546
#
_cell.length_a   1.000
_cell.length_b   1.000
_cell.length_c   1.000
_cell.angle_alpha   90.00
_cell.angle_beta   90.00
_cell.angle_gamma   90.00
#
_symmetry.space_group_name_H-M   'P 1'
#
loop_
_entity.id
_entity.type
_entity.pdbx_description
1 polymer ?
#
loop_
_entity_poly.entity_id
_entity_poly.type
_entity_poly.pdbx_seq_one_letter_code
_entity_poly.pdbx_strand_id
1 'polypeptide(L)'
;MQDTTARVLSCEPLAQELVRLILSAPEIAAQAKAGQFIHMLVPDSGHVLRRPISLMAVDAAVGTLTLAIQPKGAGTQMLCACKPGETIRVLGPLGTGFDGRGAACVYFVGGGV
;
A
#
# COMPACT_ATOMS: atom_id res chain seq x y z
N MET A 1 12.28 -5.88 6.33
CA MET A 1 11.20 -4.96 6.71
C MET A 1 11.78 -3.58 6.97
N GLN A 2 11.19 -2.56 6.40
CA GLN A 2 11.67 -1.18 6.49
C GLN A 2 10.61 -0.31 7.15
N ASP A 3 11.07 0.59 8.03
CA ASP A 3 10.26 1.67 8.59
C ASP A 3 10.75 2.96 7.93
N THR A 4 9.97 3.50 7.02
CA THR A 4 10.39 4.64 6.20
C THR A 4 9.26 5.64 6.01
N THR A 5 9.63 6.82 5.56
CA THR A 5 8.67 7.85 5.18
C THR A 5 8.51 7.82 3.66
N ALA A 6 7.31 7.50 3.20
CA ALA A 6 6.98 7.49 1.79
C ALA A 6 6.35 8.81 1.38
N ARG A 7 6.65 9.26 0.17
CA ARG A 7 6.04 10.46 -0.39
C ARG A 7 4.88 10.09 -1.29
N VAL A 8 3.77 10.78 -1.16
CA VAL A 8 2.61 10.62 -2.02
C VAL A 8 2.91 11.22 -3.38
N LEU A 9 2.89 10.40 -4.41
CA LEU A 9 3.08 10.85 -5.80
C LEU A 9 1.76 11.17 -6.46
N SER A 10 0.72 10.37 -6.22
CA SER A 10 -0.61 10.65 -6.71
C SER A 10 -1.65 10.04 -5.79
N CYS A 11 -2.84 10.63 -5.79
CA CYS A 11 -3.99 10.17 -5.02
C CYS A 11 -5.21 10.48 -5.86
N GLU A 12 -5.77 9.46 -6.52
CA GLU A 12 -6.82 9.65 -7.50
C GLU A 12 -7.94 8.63 -7.28
N PRO A 13 -9.19 9.01 -7.57
CA PRO A 13 -10.28 8.05 -7.56
C PRO A 13 -10.05 7.00 -8.64
N LEU A 14 -10.13 5.73 -8.25
CA LEU A 14 -10.00 4.60 -9.16
C LEU A 14 -11.39 4.11 -9.61
N ALA A 15 -12.33 4.13 -8.66
CA ALA A 15 -13.72 3.77 -8.88
C ALA A 15 -14.55 4.43 -7.79
N GLN A 16 -15.87 4.22 -7.80
CA GLN A 16 -16.73 4.69 -6.73
C GLN A 16 -16.26 4.07 -5.41
N GLU A 17 -16.03 4.89 -4.40
CA GLU A 17 -15.56 4.47 -3.07
C GLU A 17 -14.22 3.74 -3.09
N LEU A 18 -13.39 3.98 -4.09
CA LEU A 18 -12.06 3.38 -4.19
C LEU A 18 -11.07 4.43 -4.68
N VAL A 19 -9.95 4.55 -3.97
CA VAL A 19 -8.91 5.53 -4.26
C VAL A 19 -7.61 4.81 -4.54
N ARG A 20 -6.93 5.21 -5.62
CA ARG A 20 -5.59 4.72 -5.93
C ARG A 20 -4.56 5.69 -5.37
N LEU A 21 -3.66 5.16 -4.56
CA LEU A 21 -2.58 5.92 -3.96
C LEU A 21 -1.26 5.37 -4.49
N ILE A 22 -0.42 6.23 -5.03
CA ILE A 22 0.92 5.87 -5.47
C ILE A 22 1.93 6.54 -4.57
N LEU A 23 2.81 5.75 -3.98
CA LEU A 23 3.81 6.20 -3.03
C LEU A 23 5.22 5.98 -3.58
N SER A 24 6.13 6.90 -3.28
CA SER A 24 7.55 6.69 -3.49
C SER A 24 8.16 6.10 -2.22
N ALA A 25 8.56 4.83 -2.30
CA ALA A 25 9.17 4.10 -1.19
C ALA A 25 10.17 3.08 -1.75
N PRO A 26 11.33 3.54 -2.24
CA PRO A 26 12.26 2.66 -2.95
C PRO A 26 12.80 1.51 -2.11
N GLU A 27 13.02 1.71 -0.81
CA GLU A 27 13.51 0.64 0.06
C GLU A 27 12.52 -0.51 0.19
N ILE A 28 11.23 -0.18 0.28
CA ILE A 28 10.17 -1.18 0.36
C ILE A 28 9.96 -1.82 -1.01
N ALA A 29 9.92 -1.02 -2.08
CA ALA A 29 9.68 -1.51 -3.42
C ALA A 29 10.76 -2.52 -3.86
N ALA A 30 11.99 -2.33 -3.43
CA ALA A 30 13.10 -3.23 -3.76
C ALA A 30 12.93 -4.63 -3.14
N GLN A 31 12.19 -4.76 -2.05
CA GLN A 31 12.02 -6.00 -1.31
C GLN A 31 10.63 -6.61 -1.45
N ALA A 32 9.65 -5.84 -1.91
CA ALA A 32 8.25 -6.24 -1.92
C ALA A 32 7.98 -7.33 -2.95
N LYS A 33 7.07 -8.23 -2.60
CA LYS A 33 6.61 -9.35 -3.45
C LYS A 33 5.10 -9.31 -3.53
N ALA A 34 4.56 -9.87 -4.60
CA ALA A 34 3.11 -10.00 -4.76
C ALA A 34 2.49 -10.74 -3.56
N GLY A 35 1.37 -10.26 -3.09
CA GLY A 35 0.67 -10.82 -1.94
C GLY A 35 1.09 -10.25 -0.60
N GLN A 36 2.11 -9.41 -0.56
CA GLN A 36 2.51 -8.73 0.65
C GLN A 36 1.68 -7.46 0.88
N PHE A 37 1.81 -6.89 2.06
CA PHE A 37 1.11 -5.67 2.45
C PHE A 37 2.07 -4.75 3.20
N ILE A 38 1.62 -3.53 3.46
CA ILE A 38 2.33 -2.57 4.29
C ILE A 38 1.43 -2.09 5.42
N HIS A 39 2.03 -1.62 6.51
CA HIS A 39 1.32 -0.84 7.52
C HIS A 39 1.53 0.64 7.22
N MET A 40 0.44 1.37 7.05
CA MET A 40 0.47 2.82 6.97
C MET A 40 0.15 3.38 8.35
N LEU A 41 0.98 4.30 8.81
CA LEU A 41 0.86 4.88 10.13
C LEU A 41 0.10 6.19 10.02
N VAL A 42 -1.11 6.20 10.57
CA VAL A 42 -2.04 7.34 10.46
C VAL A 42 -2.13 8.03 11.79
N PRO A 43 -1.82 9.34 11.90
CA PRO A 43 -2.05 10.09 13.12
C PRO A 43 -3.56 10.22 13.38
N ASP A 44 -4.01 9.91 14.59
CA ASP A 44 -5.41 10.01 14.97
C ASP A 44 -5.52 10.32 16.46
N SER A 45 -6.12 11.46 16.81
CA SER A 45 -6.41 11.86 18.18
C SER A 45 -5.19 11.77 19.13
N GLY A 46 -4.01 12.17 18.64
CA GLY A 46 -2.78 12.09 19.41
C GLY A 46 -2.13 10.71 19.43
N HIS A 47 -2.74 9.74 18.81
CA HIS A 47 -2.21 8.39 18.65
C HIS A 47 -1.83 8.11 17.19
N VAL A 48 -1.01 7.10 16.99
CA VAL A 48 -0.67 6.62 15.65
C VAL A 48 -1.35 5.27 15.46
N LEU A 49 -2.24 5.20 14.49
CA LEU A 49 -2.93 3.97 14.13
C LEU A 49 -2.26 3.31 12.94
N ARG A 50 -2.09 2.00 13.00
CA ARG A 50 -1.57 1.21 11.90
C ARG A 50 -2.73 0.70 11.06
N ARG A 51 -2.62 0.87 9.74
CA ARG A 51 -3.61 0.37 8.79
C ARG A 51 -2.92 -0.58 7.83
N PRO A 52 -3.29 -1.87 7.82
CA PRO A 52 -2.73 -2.82 6.86
C PRO A 52 -3.36 -2.60 5.48
N ILE A 53 -2.54 -2.33 4.50
CA ILE A 53 -2.98 -2.09 3.13
C ILE A 53 -2.20 -3.02 2.21
N SER A 54 -2.91 -3.82 1.42
CA SER A 54 -2.30 -4.72 0.46
C SER A 54 -1.65 -3.95 -0.68
N LEU A 55 -0.53 -4.46 -1.16
CA LEU A 55 0.16 -3.89 -2.31
C LEU A 55 -0.58 -4.33 -3.58
N MET A 56 -1.09 -3.36 -4.33
CA MET A 56 -1.73 -3.61 -5.62
C MET A 56 -0.70 -3.81 -6.73
N ALA A 57 0.34 -2.99 -6.72
CA ALA A 57 1.43 -3.08 -7.67
C ALA A 57 2.70 -2.52 -7.06
N VAL A 58 3.84 -3.00 -7.54
CA VAL A 58 5.17 -2.55 -7.10
C VAL A 58 6.04 -2.38 -8.34
N ASP A 59 6.72 -1.25 -8.43
CA ASP A 59 7.72 -1.00 -9.45
C ASP A 59 9.07 -0.77 -8.77
N ALA A 60 9.88 -1.81 -8.70
CA ALA A 60 11.19 -1.75 -8.05
C ALA A 60 12.17 -0.85 -8.78
N ALA A 61 12.05 -0.74 -10.10
CA ALA A 61 12.96 0.09 -10.90
C ALA A 61 12.76 1.58 -10.63
N VAL A 62 11.53 1.99 -10.42
CA VAL A 62 11.16 3.38 -10.12
C VAL A 62 11.09 3.63 -8.61
N GLY A 63 10.87 2.59 -7.82
CA GLY A 63 10.73 2.70 -6.37
C GLY A 63 9.35 3.11 -5.92
N THR A 64 8.30 2.65 -6.61
CA THR A 64 6.92 3.03 -6.31
C THR A 64 6.08 1.86 -5.82
N LEU A 65 5.12 2.17 -4.96
CA LEU A 65 4.08 1.27 -4.48
C LEU A 65 2.74 1.82 -4.90
N THR A 66 1.87 0.98 -5.45
CA THR A 66 0.50 1.34 -5.80
C THR A 66 -0.46 0.64 -4.86
N LEU A 67 -1.37 1.39 -4.27
CA LEU A 67 -2.34 0.90 -3.31
C LEU A 67 -3.74 1.26 -3.78
N ALA A 68 -4.70 0.38 -3.52
CA ALA A 68 -6.11 0.67 -3.68
C ALA A 68 -6.75 0.69 -2.30
N ILE A 69 -7.36 1.80 -1.92
CA ILE A 69 -7.87 2.02 -0.58
C ILE A 69 -9.35 2.37 -0.64
N GLN A 70 -10.14 1.69 0.19
CA GLN A 70 -11.55 1.98 0.36
C GLN A 70 -11.72 2.83 1.62
N PRO A 71 -12.28 4.06 1.51
CA PRO A 71 -12.40 4.98 2.66
C PRO A 71 -13.57 4.60 3.57
N LYS A 72 -13.44 3.52 4.32
CA LYS A 72 -14.50 3.01 5.20
C LYS A 72 -14.49 3.58 6.60
N GLY A 73 -13.32 3.98 7.12
CA GLY A 73 -13.17 4.49 8.47
C GLY A 73 -12.38 5.78 8.48
N ALA A 74 -12.28 6.42 9.64
CA ALA A 74 -11.59 7.70 9.78
C ALA A 74 -10.13 7.62 9.30
N GLY A 75 -9.42 6.53 9.65
CA GLY A 75 -8.03 6.35 9.24
C GLY A 75 -7.86 6.24 7.72
N THR A 76 -8.68 5.41 7.07
CA THR A 76 -8.62 5.25 5.61
C THR A 76 -9.10 6.48 4.88
N GLN A 77 -10.07 7.24 5.45
CA GLN A 77 -10.49 8.52 4.90
C GLN A 77 -9.35 9.53 4.92
N MET A 78 -8.55 9.57 5.99
CA MET A 78 -7.37 10.45 6.05
C MET A 78 -6.34 10.07 4.98
N LEU A 79 -6.10 8.77 4.77
CA LEU A 79 -5.19 8.30 3.73
C LEU A 79 -5.69 8.69 2.35
N CYS A 80 -6.99 8.57 2.10
CA CYS A 80 -7.58 8.93 0.81
C CYS A 80 -7.62 10.44 0.57
N ALA A 81 -7.46 11.24 1.60
CA ALA A 81 -7.42 12.70 1.49
C ALA A 81 -6.00 13.25 1.30
N CYS A 82 -4.98 12.40 1.28
CA CYS A 82 -3.61 12.83 1.07
C CYS A 82 -3.42 13.43 -0.32
N LYS A 83 -2.56 14.45 -0.38
CA LYS A 83 -2.26 15.16 -1.63
C LYS A 83 -0.85 14.84 -2.09
N PRO A 84 -0.55 14.93 -3.40
CA PRO A 84 0.81 14.76 -3.89
C PRO A 84 1.78 15.70 -3.17
N GLY A 85 2.93 15.18 -2.81
CA GLY A 85 3.94 15.90 -2.06
C GLY A 85 3.89 15.69 -0.55
N GLU A 86 2.76 15.23 -0.01
CA GLU A 86 2.66 14.89 1.41
C GLU A 86 3.43 13.59 1.69
N THR A 87 3.79 13.40 2.95
CA THR A 87 4.52 12.21 3.37
C THR A 87 3.69 11.38 4.34
N ILE A 88 3.86 10.07 4.24
CA ILE A 88 3.20 9.10 5.12
C ILE A 88 4.26 8.14 5.62
N ARG A 89 4.24 7.86 6.91
CA ARG A 89 5.13 6.86 7.47
C ARG A 89 4.57 5.47 7.18
N VAL A 90 5.42 4.58 6.67
CA VAL A 90 5.03 3.22 6.29
C VAL A 90 6.01 2.21 6.84
N LEU A 91 5.51 1.02 7.10
CA LEU A 91 6.29 -0.11 7.61
C LEU A 91 6.01 -1.32 6.71
N GLY A 92 7.06 -1.89 6.15
CA GLY A 92 6.92 -3.06 5.29
C GLY A 92 8.16 -3.38 4.49
N PRO A 93 8.07 -4.31 3.55
CA PRO A 93 6.89 -5.13 3.25
C PRO A 93 6.64 -6.19 4.33
N LEU A 94 5.38 -6.58 4.48
CA LEU A 94 4.94 -7.53 5.49
C LEU A 94 4.22 -8.70 4.82
N GLY A 95 4.19 -9.84 5.51
CA GLY A 95 3.56 -11.06 5.00
C GLY A 95 4.52 -11.89 4.17
N THR A 96 4.09 -13.10 3.81
CA THR A 96 4.92 -14.05 3.09
C THR A 96 4.85 -13.92 1.57
N GLY A 97 3.83 -13.24 1.06
CA GLY A 97 3.59 -13.16 -0.37
C GLY A 97 3.00 -14.44 -0.95
N PHE A 98 2.79 -14.44 -2.25
CA PHE A 98 2.34 -15.64 -2.97
C PHE A 98 3.56 -16.48 -3.37
N ASP A 99 3.46 -17.80 -3.19
CA ASP A 99 4.53 -18.73 -3.54
C ASP A 99 3.95 -19.81 -4.47
N GLY A 100 4.32 -19.71 -5.74
CA GLY A 100 3.90 -20.68 -6.76
C GLY A 100 5.02 -21.64 -7.17
N ARG A 101 6.13 -21.72 -6.44
CA ARG A 101 7.26 -22.59 -6.80
C ARG A 101 6.85 -24.05 -6.76
N GLY A 102 7.26 -24.81 -7.79
CA GLY A 102 6.92 -26.21 -7.91
C GLY A 102 5.54 -26.47 -8.50
N ALA A 103 4.73 -25.46 -8.74
CA ALA A 103 3.43 -25.58 -9.37
C ALA A 103 3.54 -25.50 -10.87
N ALA A 104 2.81 -26.36 -11.58
CA ALA A 104 2.72 -26.29 -13.05
C ALA A 104 1.86 -25.10 -13.51
N CYS A 105 0.89 -24.73 -12.70
CA CYS A 105 -0.04 -23.65 -13.00
C CYS A 105 -0.53 -23.04 -11.67
N VAL A 106 -0.65 -21.71 -11.65
CA VAL A 106 -1.14 -20.97 -10.49
C VAL A 106 -2.34 -20.13 -10.90
N TYR A 107 -3.45 -20.26 -10.15
CA TYR A 107 -4.66 -19.49 -10.37
C TYR A 107 -4.81 -18.47 -9.24
N PHE A 108 -5.11 -17.23 -9.61
CA PHE A 108 -5.42 -16.18 -8.65
C PHE A 108 -6.88 -15.79 -8.80
N VAL A 109 -7.61 -15.83 -7.70
CA VAL A 109 -9.02 -15.47 -7.66
C VAL A 109 -9.17 -14.35 -6.64
N GLY A 110 -9.80 -13.27 -7.03
CA GLY A 110 -10.05 -12.13 -6.19
C GLY A 110 -11.49 -11.68 -6.26
N GLY A 111 -11.95 -11.07 -5.16
CA GLY A 111 -13.29 -10.49 -5.07
C GLY A 111 -13.27 -9.36 -4.07
N GLY A 112 -14.28 -8.47 -4.15
CA GLY A 112 -14.33 -7.29 -3.31
C GLY A 112 -13.34 -6.22 -3.78
N VAL A 113 -12.53 -5.75 -2.88
CA VAL A 113 -11.55 -4.68 -3.16
C VAL A 113 -10.13 -5.18 -3.08
#